data_90ccdbc4a8a3dcf1020cef284faf58b0
#
_entry.id   90ccdbc4a8a3dcf1020cef284faf58b0
#
_cell.length_a   1.000
_cell.length_b   1.000
_cell.length_c   1.000
_cell.angle_alpha   90.00
_cell.angle_beta   90.00
_cell.angle_gamma   90.00
#
_symmetry.space_group_name_H-M   'P 1'
#
loop_
_entity.id
_entity.type
_entity.pdbx_description
1 polymer ?
#
loop_
_entity_poly.entity_id
_entity_poly.type
_entity_poly.pdbx_seq_one_letter_code
_entity_poly.pdbx_strand_id
1 'polypeptide(L)'
;TNVIEEMINMMKCSEEIFSRANPIVIHDLQKYHPEAWKQFQNFKAEVIVRTLEELLNKGIHQGYIRPEIDVKVLARMRVMQVETGFNTSIFPTGEFNIWKVQKELLEHFNYGICTLKGHKLLNQYKNVHEEAN
;
A
#
# COMPACT_ATOMS: atom_id res chain seq x y z
N THR A 1 15.86 -5.41 -11.69
CA THR A 1 14.40 -5.31 -11.44
C THR A 1 14.01 -3.86 -11.22
N ASN A 2 13.02 -3.35 -11.93
CA ASN A 2 12.59 -1.98 -11.75
C ASN A 2 11.59 -1.88 -10.58
N VAL A 3 11.45 -0.66 -10.04
CA VAL A 3 10.60 -0.41 -8.87
C VAL A 3 9.13 -0.71 -9.15
N ILE A 4 8.66 -0.49 -10.37
CA ILE A 4 7.25 -0.75 -10.73
C ILE A 4 6.95 -2.25 -10.65
N GLU A 5 7.86 -3.08 -11.11
CA GLU A 5 7.72 -4.53 -10.98
C GLU A 5 7.69 -4.96 -9.51
N GLU A 6 8.55 -4.38 -8.69
CA GLU A 6 8.54 -4.64 -7.25
C GLU A 6 7.22 -4.22 -6.62
N MET A 7 6.67 -3.06 -7.00
CA MET A 7 5.36 -2.61 -6.51
C MET A 7 4.24 -3.57 -6.90
N ILE A 8 4.24 -4.06 -8.13
CA ILE A 8 3.25 -5.04 -8.60
C ILE A 8 3.37 -6.35 -7.81
N ASN A 9 4.58 -6.82 -7.58
CA ASN A 9 4.81 -8.04 -6.81
C ASN A 9 4.34 -7.88 -5.36
N MET A 10 4.55 -6.72 -4.77
CA MET A 10 4.04 -6.41 -3.43
C MET A 10 2.51 -6.40 -3.40
N MET A 11 1.87 -5.87 -4.44
CA MET A 11 0.41 -5.90 -4.57
C MET A 11 -0.13 -7.33 -4.61
N LYS A 12 0.50 -8.20 -5.41
CA LYS A 12 0.10 -9.61 -5.52
C LYS A 12 0.29 -10.34 -4.21
N CYS A 13 1.40 -10.09 -3.52
CA CYS A 13 1.69 -10.69 -2.22
C CYS A 13 0.66 -10.25 -1.18
N SER A 14 0.34 -8.96 -1.15
CA SER A 14 -0.69 -8.41 -0.25
C SER A 14 -2.06 -9.01 -0.54
N GLU A 15 -2.41 -9.17 -1.82
CA GLU A 15 -3.66 -9.80 -2.25
C GLU A 15 -3.78 -11.21 -1.69
N GLU A 16 -2.72 -12.00 -1.80
CA GLU A 16 -2.70 -13.36 -1.30
C GLU A 16 -2.87 -13.39 0.23
N ILE A 17 -2.18 -12.50 0.94
CA ILE A 17 -2.27 -12.42 2.39
C ILE A 17 -3.68 -12.00 2.83
N PHE A 18 -4.20 -10.90 2.26
CA PHE A 18 -5.50 -10.36 2.67
C PHE A 18 -6.68 -11.22 2.24
N SER A 19 -6.57 -11.97 1.15
CA SER A 19 -7.62 -12.89 0.73
C SER A 19 -7.83 -14.03 1.74
N ARG A 20 -6.78 -14.35 2.51
CA ARG A 20 -6.80 -15.38 3.54
C ARG A 20 -7.08 -14.82 4.93
N ALA A 21 -6.95 -13.49 5.10
CA ALA A 21 -7.15 -12.86 6.40
C ALA A 21 -8.63 -12.76 6.74
N ASN A 22 -8.97 -13.15 7.97
CA ASN A 22 -10.31 -12.98 8.49
C ASN A 22 -10.37 -11.63 9.22
N PRO A 23 -11.24 -10.69 8.78
CA PRO A 23 -11.37 -9.38 9.45
C PRO A 23 -11.69 -9.48 10.94
N ILE A 24 -12.42 -10.53 11.34
CA ILE A 24 -12.75 -10.77 12.75
C ILE A 24 -11.49 -11.01 13.57
N VAL A 25 -10.51 -11.74 13.02
CA VAL A 25 -9.24 -12.00 13.71
C VAL A 25 -8.48 -10.69 13.96
N ILE A 26 -8.45 -9.81 12.98
CA ILE A 26 -7.79 -8.50 13.12
C ILE A 26 -8.49 -7.66 14.18
N HIS A 27 -9.81 -7.61 14.14
CA HIS A 27 -10.62 -6.89 15.12
C HIS A 27 -10.38 -7.44 16.53
N ASP A 28 -10.38 -8.76 16.69
CA ASP A 28 -10.15 -9.42 17.96
C ASP A 28 -8.73 -9.15 18.49
N LEU A 29 -7.74 -9.12 17.60
CA LEU A 29 -6.37 -8.78 17.98
C LEU A 29 -6.30 -7.37 18.57
N GLN A 30 -6.95 -6.41 17.92
CA GLN A 30 -7.00 -5.02 18.41
C GLN A 30 -7.71 -4.92 19.78
N LYS A 31 -8.82 -5.62 19.92
CA LYS A 31 -9.71 -5.52 21.08
C LYS A 31 -9.19 -6.30 22.28
N TYR A 32 -8.77 -7.53 22.07
CA TYR A 32 -8.44 -8.47 23.17
C TYR A 32 -6.95 -8.66 23.41
N HIS A 33 -6.09 -8.20 22.49
CA HIS A 33 -4.64 -8.32 22.59
C HIS A 33 -3.96 -6.98 22.28
N PRO A 34 -4.26 -5.92 23.04
CA PRO A 34 -3.75 -4.59 22.73
C PRO A 34 -2.23 -4.47 22.78
N GLU A 35 -1.55 -5.24 23.63
CA GLU A 35 -0.09 -5.22 23.68
C GLU A 35 0.53 -5.80 22.42
N ALA A 36 0.01 -6.91 21.93
CA ALA A 36 0.46 -7.52 20.69
C ALA A 36 0.19 -6.60 19.49
N TRP A 37 -0.95 -5.94 19.48
CA TRP A 37 -1.31 -4.97 18.45
C TRP A 37 -0.34 -3.79 18.45
N LYS A 38 -0.02 -3.27 19.63
CA LYS A 38 0.93 -2.16 19.79
C LYS A 38 2.32 -2.53 19.28
N GLN A 39 2.80 -3.73 19.61
CA GLN A 39 4.09 -4.22 19.11
C GLN A 39 4.10 -4.31 17.59
N PHE A 40 3.02 -4.78 17.00
CA PHE A 40 2.87 -4.85 15.55
C PHE A 40 2.90 -3.44 14.91
N GLN A 41 2.22 -2.47 15.52
CA GLN A 41 2.25 -1.08 15.05
C GLN A 41 3.65 -0.48 15.13
N ASN A 42 4.38 -0.72 16.20
CA ASN A 42 5.77 -0.26 16.35
C ASN A 42 6.67 -0.89 15.29
N PHE A 43 6.50 -2.17 15.02
CA PHE A 43 7.23 -2.87 13.96
C PHE A 43 6.95 -2.24 12.60
N LYS A 44 5.69 -1.94 12.30
CA LYS A 44 5.33 -1.25 11.04
C LYS A 44 6.05 0.09 10.94
N ALA A 45 6.03 0.88 12.01
CA ALA A 45 6.63 2.21 12.00
C ALA A 45 8.14 2.16 11.74
N GLU A 46 8.82 1.19 12.33
CA GLU A 46 10.28 1.11 12.22
C GLU A 46 10.76 0.42 10.95
N VAL A 47 10.13 -0.69 10.58
CA VAL A 47 10.61 -1.54 9.48
C VAL A 47 9.93 -1.20 8.16
N ILE A 48 8.60 -1.13 8.16
CA ILE A 48 7.85 -0.92 6.92
C ILE A 48 8.08 0.49 6.37
N VAL A 49 8.08 1.49 7.24
CA VAL A 49 8.35 2.87 6.80
C VAL A 49 9.74 2.97 6.17
N ARG A 50 10.75 2.36 6.79
CA ARG A 50 12.11 2.37 6.23
C ARG A 50 12.16 1.66 4.87
N THR A 51 11.52 0.51 4.77
CA THR A 51 11.45 -0.24 3.52
C THR A 51 10.77 0.57 2.43
N LEU A 52 9.68 1.27 2.75
CA LEU A 52 8.98 2.13 1.80
C LEU A 52 9.84 3.32 1.38
N GLU A 53 10.55 3.95 2.31
CA GLU A 53 11.47 5.04 1.99
C GLU A 53 12.54 4.58 1.00
N GLU A 54 13.13 3.43 1.23
CA GLU A 54 14.13 2.85 0.33
C GLU A 54 13.55 2.57 -1.05
N LEU A 55 12.35 2.00 -1.11
CA LEU A 55 11.66 1.72 -2.36
C LEU A 55 11.37 3.01 -3.14
N LEU A 56 10.86 4.04 -2.46
CA LEU A 56 10.57 5.33 -3.09
C LEU A 56 11.83 5.99 -3.62
N ASN A 57 12.92 5.98 -2.85
CA ASN A 57 14.20 6.54 -3.29
C ASN A 57 14.75 5.79 -4.49
N LYS A 58 14.65 4.47 -4.51
CA LYS A 58 15.04 3.65 -5.65
C LYS A 58 14.25 4.02 -6.90
N GLY A 59 12.94 4.18 -6.73
CA GLY A 59 12.06 4.56 -7.84
C GLY A 59 12.36 5.95 -8.39
N ILE A 60 12.70 6.91 -7.52
CA ILE A 60 13.13 8.25 -7.93
C ILE A 60 14.40 8.14 -8.75
N HIS A 61 15.37 7.37 -8.27
CA HIS A 61 16.63 7.17 -8.96
C HIS A 61 16.46 6.52 -10.34
N GLN A 62 15.52 5.59 -10.46
CA GLN A 62 15.21 4.92 -11.72
C GLN A 62 14.32 5.76 -12.67
N GLY A 63 13.76 6.89 -12.20
CA GLY A 63 12.92 7.75 -13.01
C GLY A 63 11.46 7.34 -13.09
N TYR A 64 11.02 6.37 -12.30
CA TYR A 64 9.65 5.90 -12.26
C TYR A 64 8.79 6.59 -11.19
N ILE A 65 9.43 7.17 -10.19
CA ILE A 65 8.75 7.89 -9.10
C ILE A 65 9.14 9.35 -9.16
N ARG A 66 8.16 10.22 -8.89
CA ARG A 66 8.30 11.67 -8.97
C ARG A 66 9.40 12.16 -8.02
N PRO A 67 10.40 12.90 -8.52
CA PRO A 67 11.53 13.33 -7.68
C PRO A 67 11.17 14.44 -6.68
N GLU A 68 10.06 15.16 -6.88
CA GLU A 68 9.67 16.28 -6.03
C GLU A 68 8.88 15.85 -4.79
N ILE A 69 8.55 14.56 -4.63
CA ILE A 69 7.79 14.11 -3.46
C ILE A 69 8.64 14.12 -2.19
N ASP A 70 7.99 14.31 -1.06
CA ASP A 70 8.61 14.09 0.24
C ASP A 70 8.48 12.62 0.62
N VAL A 71 9.58 11.89 0.45
CA VAL A 71 9.61 10.43 0.66
C VAL A 71 9.22 10.05 2.08
N LYS A 72 9.70 10.81 3.07
CA LYS A 72 9.41 10.50 4.48
C LYS A 72 7.94 10.67 4.81
N VAL A 73 7.32 11.70 4.25
CA VAL A 73 5.88 11.95 4.45
C VAL A 73 5.06 10.86 3.77
N LEU A 74 5.35 10.56 2.52
CA LEU A 74 4.54 9.61 1.75
C LEU A 74 4.70 8.17 2.22
N ALA A 75 5.88 7.78 2.71
CA ALA A 75 6.06 6.46 3.32
C ALA A 75 5.15 6.30 4.56
N ARG A 76 5.09 7.31 5.40
CA ARG A 76 4.23 7.31 6.59
C ARG A 76 2.76 7.35 6.22
N MET A 77 2.40 8.14 5.23
CA MET A 77 1.03 8.20 4.72
C MET A 77 0.57 6.81 4.25
N ARG A 78 1.44 6.09 3.55
CA ARG A 78 1.11 4.73 3.08
C ARG A 78 0.79 3.79 4.23
N VAL A 79 1.58 3.82 5.30
CA VAL A 79 1.30 3.03 6.50
C VAL A 79 -0.04 3.42 7.12
N MET A 80 -0.33 4.72 7.20
CA MET A 80 -1.62 5.22 7.69
C MET A 80 -2.79 4.73 6.82
N GLN A 81 -2.61 4.67 5.52
CA GLN A 81 -3.64 4.15 4.61
C GLN A 81 -3.97 2.69 4.92
N VAL A 82 -2.94 1.87 5.16
CA VAL A 82 -3.16 0.47 5.54
C VAL A 82 -3.97 0.38 6.83
N GLU A 83 -3.61 1.16 7.83
CA GLU A 83 -4.34 1.20 9.10
C GLU A 83 -5.79 1.66 8.91
N THR A 84 -5.99 2.69 8.11
CA THR A 84 -7.34 3.20 7.79
C THR A 84 -8.19 2.14 7.09
N GLY A 85 -7.58 1.36 6.20
CA GLY A 85 -8.26 0.27 5.52
C GLY A 85 -8.77 -0.84 6.45
N PHE A 86 -8.13 -1.01 7.61
CA PHE A 86 -8.59 -1.95 8.63
C PHE A 86 -9.57 -1.33 9.63
N ASN A 87 -9.85 -0.05 9.53
CA ASN A 87 -10.73 0.63 10.46
C ASN A 87 -12.19 0.39 10.10
N THR A 88 -12.88 -0.43 10.90
CA THR A 88 -14.26 -0.82 10.65
C THR A 88 -15.27 0.32 10.87
N SER A 89 -14.88 1.39 11.54
CA SER A 89 -15.71 2.59 11.65
C SER A 89 -15.77 3.37 10.34
N ILE A 90 -14.68 3.30 9.56
CA ILE A 90 -14.61 3.96 8.25
C ILE A 90 -15.12 3.02 7.15
N PHE A 91 -14.73 1.75 7.21
CA PHE A 91 -15.10 0.72 6.25
C PHE A 91 -15.81 -0.45 6.95
N PRO A 92 -17.11 -0.30 7.24
CA PRO A 92 -17.88 -1.37 7.91
C PRO A 92 -17.86 -2.67 7.11
N THR A 93 -17.67 -3.79 7.81
CA THR A 93 -17.52 -5.12 7.19
C THR A 93 -18.76 -5.57 6.43
N GLY A 94 -19.94 -5.06 6.78
CA GLY A 94 -21.19 -5.38 6.06
C GLY A 94 -21.30 -4.71 4.69
N GLU A 95 -20.56 -3.63 4.47
CA GLU A 95 -20.60 -2.86 3.22
C GLU A 95 -19.35 -3.01 2.39
N PHE A 96 -18.20 -3.26 3.03
CA PHE A 96 -16.90 -3.26 2.38
C PHE A 96 -16.17 -4.57 2.56
N ASN A 97 -15.52 -5.01 1.49
CA ASN A 97 -14.54 -6.09 1.54
C ASN A 97 -13.18 -5.47 1.83
N ILE A 98 -12.55 -5.90 2.91
CA ILE A 98 -11.28 -5.31 3.39
C ILE A 98 -10.16 -5.41 2.34
N TRP A 99 -10.11 -6.51 1.60
CA TRP A 99 -9.15 -6.69 0.53
C TRP A 99 -9.34 -5.67 -0.59
N LYS A 100 -10.60 -5.45 -1.01
CA LYS A 100 -10.91 -4.47 -2.05
C LYS A 100 -10.58 -3.05 -1.61
N VAL A 101 -10.82 -2.73 -0.34
CA VAL A 101 -10.44 -1.42 0.24
C VAL A 101 -8.93 -1.23 0.18
N GLN A 102 -8.16 -2.21 0.65
CA GLN A 102 -6.69 -2.12 0.65
C GLN A 102 -6.15 -2.00 -0.77
N LYS A 103 -6.71 -2.72 -1.70
CA LYS A 103 -6.32 -2.65 -3.11
C LYS A 103 -6.56 -1.26 -3.69
N GLU A 104 -7.72 -0.68 -3.42
CA GLU A 104 -8.07 0.65 -3.91
C GLU A 104 -7.11 1.72 -3.38
N LEU A 105 -6.82 1.68 -2.07
CA LEU A 105 -5.90 2.61 -1.43
C LEU A 105 -4.48 2.48 -2.01
N LEU A 106 -4.03 1.25 -2.20
CA LEU A 106 -2.68 1.00 -2.76
C LEU A 106 -2.58 1.48 -4.20
N GLU A 107 -3.56 1.20 -5.03
CA GLU A 107 -3.57 1.65 -6.42
C GLU A 107 -3.55 3.17 -6.51
N HIS A 108 -4.35 3.85 -5.71
CA HIS A 108 -4.35 5.30 -5.65
C HIS A 108 -2.97 5.85 -5.27
N PHE A 109 -2.35 5.27 -4.26
CA PHE A 109 -1.00 5.64 -3.84
C PHE A 109 0.01 5.43 -4.97
N ASN A 110 -0.01 4.25 -5.59
CA ASN A 110 0.96 3.91 -6.63
C ASN A 110 0.88 4.86 -7.82
N TYR A 111 -0.32 5.16 -8.30
CA TYR A 111 -0.48 6.12 -9.40
C TYR A 111 -0.09 7.53 -8.99
N GLY A 112 -0.36 7.91 -7.74
CA GLY A 112 -0.05 9.25 -7.24
C GLY A 112 1.43 9.57 -7.14
N ILE A 113 2.27 8.57 -6.93
CA ILE A 113 3.71 8.76 -6.78
C ILE A 113 4.48 8.61 -8.10
N CYS A 114 3.87 8.09 -9.13
CA CYS A 114 4.55 7.77 -10.39
C CYS A 114 4.79 9.00 -11.25
N THR A 115 5.93 9.01 -11.96
CA THR A 115 6.14 9.87 -13.13
C THR A 115 5.24 9.38 -14.27
N LEU A 116 5.17 10.13 -15.36
CA LEU A 116 4.45 9.65 -16.55
C LEU A 116 5.03 8.32 -17.04
N LYS A 117 6.34 8.17 -17.00
CA LYS A 117 7.03 6.92 -17.36
C LYS A 117 6.60 5.77 -16.45
N GLY A 118 6.56 6.02 -15.13
CA GLY A 118 6.12 5.02 -14.15
C GLY A 118 4.65 4.69 -14.30
N HIS A 119 3.80 5.68 -14.53
CA HIS A 119 2.37 5.51 -14.77
C HIS A 119 2.10 4.59 -15.97
N LYS A 120 2.78 4.85 -17.09
CA LYS A 120 2.64 4.02 -18.29
C LYS A 120 3.04 2.57 -18.04
N LEU A 121 4.15 2.38 -17.34
CA LEU A 121 4.63 1.03 -17.04
C LEU A 121 3.68 0.31 -16.08
N LEU A 122 3.15 1.01 -15.08
CA LEU A 122 2.16 0.45 -14.16
C LEU A 122 0.89 0.03 -14.92
N ASN A 123 0.42 0.85 -15.87
CA ASN A 123 -0.72 0.51 -16.72
C ASN A 123 -0.46 -0.75 -17.53
N GLN A 124 0.75 -0.90 -18.07
CA GLN A 124 1.12 -2.10 -18.84
C GLN A 124 1.01 -3.37 -17.99
N TYR A 125 1.57 -3.34 -16.79
CA TYR A 125 1.50 -4.50 -15.89
C TYR A 125 0.08 -4.84 -15.46
N LYS A 126 -0.80 -3.85 -15.39
CA LYS A 126 -2.19 -4.04 -14.95
C LYS A 126 -3.17 -4.20 -16.11
N ASN A 127 -2.71 -4.13 -17.36
CA ASN A 127 -3.55 -4.16 -18.55
C ASN A 127 -4.61 -3.05 -18.56
N VAL A 128 -4.24 -1.87 -18.09
CA VAL A 128 -5.10 -0.69 -18.14
C VAL A 128 -4.78 0.10 -19.38
N HIS A 129 -5.80 0.45 -20.14
CA HIS A 129 -5.67 1.24 -21.36
C HIS A 129 -6.28 2.62 -21.15
N GLU A 130 -5.42 3.60 -20.92
CA GLU A 130 -5.82 5.00 -20.86
C GLU A 130 -5.59 5.60 -22.23
N GLU A 131 -6.67 5.82 -22.96
CA GLU A 131 -6.58 6.29 -24.32
C GLU A 131 -6.21 7.77 -24.39
N ALA A 132 -5.07 8.03 -24.99
CA ALA A 132 -4.65 9.39 -25.33
C ALA A 132 -5.01 9.64 -26.79
N ASN A 133 -6.28 9.86 -27.05
CA ASN A 133 -6.72 10.17 -28.42
C ASN A 133 -6.42 11.61 -28.77
#